data_b4b202e3b95bb43065975983688eccaf
#
_entry.id   b4b202e3b95bb43065975983688eccaf
#
_cell.length_a   1.000
_cell.length_b   1.000
_cell.length_c   1.000
_cell.angle_alpha   90.00
_cell.angle_beta   90.00
_cell.angle_gamma   90.00
#
_symmetry.space_group_name_H-M   'P 1'
#
loop_
_entity.id
_entity.type
_entity.pdbx_description
1 polymer ?
#
loop_
_entity_poly.entity_id
_entity_poly.type
_entity_poly.pdbx_seq_one_letter_code
_entity_poly.pdbx_strand_id
1 'polypeptide(L)'
;METVTEEETKEGIEEVEQPPPRAKYTSHILTTTKIQTPVRIEYDPMKDDPPPAIITPSYEPLWKKNEHWGDRCDPPVLHDETEFIRIYGQNNNGISESTGLNYDDTFKHMKEANADIFCINETHADKMNAKNNRVLESSRRRMFRSKDSQYCNLVTSSSIAPITKYTKPGGNMMGICGSLVSRMRRRIEDKYGRWCGFALLGKDNREIIVLTAYNVPQETPAGDDTLHAQQTSLYLLDGEVDPNPRKNFIRDLHTLVKATKDNNQDLILMGDFNEVVGDDPKMMAKVLMAGDLTDVHAHKHGQAHIATYIRGRRRVDYCFVSPRILDHVLRCGFEAFHARK
;
A
#
# COMPACT_ATOMS: atom_id res chain seq x y z
N MET A 1 -31.43 48.31 -48.65
CA MET A 1 -29.99 48.23 -48.39
C MET A 1 -29.81 48.78 -46.97
N GLU A 2 -29.89 47.89 -46.00
CA GLU A 2 -29.64 48.19 -44.59
C GLU A 2 -28.42 47.42 -44.16
N THR A 3 -27.43 48.14 -43.70
CA THR A 3 -26.19 47.62 -43.18
C THR A 3 -26.38 47.32 -41.71
N VAL A 4 -26.28 46.04 -41.35
CA VAL A 4 -26.23 45.58 -39.95
C VAL A 4 -24.76 45.61 -39.48
N THR A 5 -24.48 46.38 -38.45
CA THR A 5 -23.22 46.41 -37.75
C THR A 5 -23.23 45.32 -36.67
N GLU A 6 -22.27 44.37 -36.72
CA GLU A 6 -22.01 43.39 -35.67
C GLU A 6 -21.23 44.07 -34.53
N GLU A 7 -21.79 44.07 -33.32
CA GLU A 7 -21.09 44.39 -32.09
C GLU A 7 -20.43 43.11 -31.55
N GLU A 8 -19.08 43.07 -31.51
CA GLU A 8 -18.33 42.04 -30.84
C GLU A 8 -18.41 42.23 -29.30
N THR A 9 -19.15 41.36 -28.64
CA THR A 9 -19.07 41.19 -27.18
C THR A 9 -17.81 40.41 -26.81
N LYS A 10 -16.83 41.07 -26.23
CA LYS A 10 -15.69 40.43 -25.56
C LYS A 10 -16.17 39.85 -24.24
N GLU A 11 -16.44 38.56 -24.18
CA GLU A 11 -16.57 37.82 -22.93
C GLU A 11 -15.17 37.66 -22.31
N GLY A 12 -15.03 38.21 -21.10
CA GLY A 12 -13.80 38.03 -20.28
C GLY A 12 -13.62 36.59 -19.88
N ILE A 13 -12.52 35.99 -20.30
CA ILE A 13 -12.10 34.69 -19.83
C ILE A 13 -11.55 34.89 -18.39
N GLU A 14 -12.33 34.51 -17.39
CA GLU A 14 -11.81 34.35 -16.03
C GLU A 14 -10.74 33.24 -16.05
N GLU A 15 -9.51 33.62 -15.76
CA GLU A 15 -8.42 32.68 -15.48
C GLU A 15 -8.79 31.86 -14.25
N VAL A 16 -9.23 30.64 -14.46
CA VAL A 16 -9.41 29.65 -13.39
C VAL A 16 -8.03 29.28 -12.87
N GLU A 17 -7.68 29.82 -11.71
CA GLU A 17 -6.48 29.44 -10.98
C GLU A 17 -6.43 27.92 -10.83
N GLN A 18 -5.43 27.28 -11.46
CA GLN A 18 -5.23 25.85 -11.31
C GLN A 18 -4.81 25.53 -9.86
N PRO A 19 -5.45 24.56 -9.21
CA PRO A 19 -5.05 24.16 -7.87
C PRO A 19 -3.58 23.71 -7.87
N PRO A 20 -2.81 24.03 -6.83
CA PRO A 20 -1.39 23.68 -6.75
C PRO A 20 -1.20 22.17 -6.93
N PRO A 21 -0.13 21.75 -7.60
CA PRO A 21 0.12 20.34 -7.88
C PRO A 21 0.15 19.53 -6.57
N ARG A 22 -0.67 18.50 -6.49
CA ARG A 22 -0.71 17.59 -5.33
C ARG A 22 0.66 16.98 -5.14
N ALA A 23 1.22 17.13 -3.94
CA ALA A 23 2.49 16.53 -3.59
C ALA A 23 2.41 15.01 -3.69
N LYS A 24 3.36 14.42 -4.37
CA LYS A 24 3.46 12.98 -4.61
C LYS A 24 4.06 12.31 -3.39
N TYR A 25 3.41 11.28 -2.91
CA TYR A 25 3.81 10.56 -1.70
C TYR A 25 4.23 9.16 -2.05
N THR A 26 5.33 8.75 -1.49
CA THR A 26 5.85 7.41 -1.62
C THR A 26 6.35 6.98 -0.25
N SER A 27 5.70 5.99 0.36
CA SER A 27 6.22 5.31 1.54
C SER A 27 6.83 3.99 1.09
N HIS A 28 8.09 3.76 1.42
CA HIS A 28 8.83 2.58 1.02
C HIS A 28 9.20 1.78 2.27
N ILE A 29 8.98 0.50 2.24
CA ILE A 29 9.37 -0.38 3.34
C ILE A 29 10.72 -0.98 3.04
N LEU A 30 11.75 -0.50 3.67
CA LEU A 30 13.06 -1.11 3.93
C LEU A 30 13.96 -0.13 4.72
N THR A 31 14.42 -0.37 5.70
CA THR A 31 15.33 -0.73 6.75
C THR A 31 16.31 0.23 7.43
N THR A 32 16.70 0.13 8.58
CA THR A 32 17.35 0.20 9.89
C THR A 32 17.88 1.56 10.36
N THR A 33 18.20 1.82 11.58
CA THR A 33 18.49 1.40 12.90
C THR A 33 18.97 2.45 13.86
N LYS A 34 18.95 2.17 14.95
CA LYS A 34 19.46 2.23 16.32
C LYS A 34 18.42 2.78 17.26
N ILE A 35 17.76 1.85 17.86
CA ILE A 35 16.90 2.07 19.03
C ILE A 35 17.84 2.41 20.19
N GLN A 36 17.71 3.61 20.73
CA GLN A 36 18.06 3.79 22.13
C GLN A 36 17.05 2.97 22.91
N THR A 37 17.53 1.95 23.60
CA THR A 37 16.73 1.17 24.53
C THR A 37 16.01 2.14 25.46
N PRO A 38 14.67 2.05 25.59
CA PRO A 38 13.97 2.85 26.58
C PRO A 38 14.57 2.49 27.93
N VAL A 39 15.03 3.48 28.68
CA VAL A 39 15.45 3.31 30.05
C VAL A 39 14.25 2.77 30.80
N ARG A 40 14.31 1.51 31.20
CA ARG A 40 13.28 0.89 32.03
C ARG A 40 13.37 1.53 33.40
N ILE A 41 12.52 2.49 33.66
CA ILE A 41 12.33 3.01 35.01
C ILE A 41 11.56 1.93 35.75
N GLU A 42 12.21 1.24 36.67
CA GLU A 42 11.52 0.30 37.56
C GLU A 42 10.57 1.12 38.44
N TYR A 43 9.29 0.84 38.30
CA TYR A 43 8.25 1.43 39.13
C TYR A 43 8.27 0.73 40.48
N ASP A 44 8.51 1.49 41.55
CA ASP A 44 8.40 1.02 42.91
C ASP A 44 6.94 1.24 43.39
N PRO A 45 6.15 0.17 43.51
CA PRO A 45 4.72 0.30 43.87
C PRO A 45 4.50 0.70 45.34
N MET A 46 5.55 0.87 46.14
CA MET A 46 5.47 1.30 47.54
C MET A 46 5.66 2.80 47.75
N LYS A 47 5.88 3.56 46.67
CA LYS A 47 5.91 5.02 46.75
C LYS A 47 4.60 5.58 46.24
N ASP A 48 3.88 6.30 47.10
CA ASP A 48 2.63 7.02 46.77
C ASP A 48 2.81 8.19 45.76
N ASP A 49 3.92 8.30 45.12
CA ASP A 49 4.16 9.29 44.06
C ASP A 49 3.48 8.86 42.78
N PRO A 50 2.72 9.71 42.08
CA PRO A 50 2.16 9.39 40.80
C PRO A 50 3.31 9.04 39.84
N PRO A 51 3.11 8.06 38.93
CA PRO A 51 4.14 7.69 37.97
C PRO A 51 4.61 8.94 37.22
N PRO A 52 5.92 9.12 37.03
CA PRO A 52 6.41 10.28 36.30
C PRO A 52 5.70 10.36 34.95
N ALA A 53 5.22 11.57 34.60
CA ALA A 53 4.56 11.81 33.34
C ALA A 53 5.42 11.19 32.24
N ILE A 54 4.84 10.27 31.46
CA ILE A 54 5.51 9.67 30.32
C ILE A 54 5.86 10.85 29.41
N ILE A 55 7.11 11.26 29.44
CA ILE A 55 7.64 12.24 28.49
C ILE A 55 7.62 11.50 27.15
N THR A 56 6.54 11.64 26.42
CA THR A 56 6.50 11.25 25.03
C THR A 56 7.58 12.07 24.33
N PRO A 57 8.64 11.44 23.80
CA PRO A 57 9.64 12.19 23.04
C PRO A 57 8.93 13.02 21.98
N SER A 58 9.31 14.28 21.83
CA SER A 58 8.80 15.13 20.75
C SER A 58 9.35 14.57 19.44
N TYR A 59 8.58 13.69 18.77
CA TYR A 59 8.97 13.14 17.50
C TYR A 59 8.93 14.25 16.44
N GLU A 60 10.07 14.66 15.95
CA GLU A 60 10.10 15.36 14.68
C GLU A 60 9.60 14.42 13.60
N PRO A 61 8.70 14.87 12.72
CA PRO A 61 8.20 14.04 11.62
C PRO A 61 9.37 13.54 10.76
N LEU A 62 9.37 12.25 10.42
CA LEU A 62 10.39 11.57 9.62
C LEU A 62 10.79 12.31 8.35
N TRP A 63 9.82 12.94 7.69
CA TRP A 63 10.04 13.66 6.44
C TRP A 63 10.99 14.84 6.56
N LYS A 64 11.20 15.40 7.78
CA LYS A 64 12.19 16.47 8.02
C LYS A 64 13.62 15.96 8.03
N LYS A 65 13.81 14.67 8.34
CA LYS A 65 15.14 14.08 8.50
C LYS A 65 15.63 13.32 7.28
N ASN A 66 14.74 12.97 6.34
CA ASN A 66 15.06 12.15 5.17
C ASN A 66 15.90 10.90 5.54
N GLU A 67 15.51 10.21 6.60
CA GLU A 67 16.23 9.09 7.16
C GLU A 67 15.50 7.77 6.88
N HIS A 68 16.27 6.71 6.79
CA HIS A 68 15.74 5.33 6.76
C HIS A 68 15.39 4.86 8.16
N TRP A 69 14.42 3.99 8.24
CA TRP A 69 13.99 3.33 9.47
C TRP A 69 13.99 1.83 9.32
N GLY A 70 14.53 1.15 10.30
CA GLY A 70 14.58 -0.29 10.30
C GLY A 70 15.89 -0.81 9.62
N ASP A 71 16.09 -2.05 8.97
CA ASP A 71 17.30 -2.59 8.32
C ASP A 71 17.58 -1.96 6.95
N ARG A 72 18.73 -1.50 6.53
CA ARG A 72 19.01 -1.15 5.13
C ARG A 72 18.99 -2.38 4.24
N CYS A 73 18.25 -2.34 3.16
CA CYS A 73 18.27 -3.34 2.10
C CYS A 73 18.99 -2.79 0.88
N ASP A 74 20.22 -2.32 1.09
CA ASP A 74 21.07 -1.98 -0.04
C ASP A 74 21.10 -3.22 -0.96
N PRO A 75 20.95 -3.02 -2.28
CA PRO A 75 21.02 -4.14 -3.20
C PRO A 75 22.36 -4.83 -2.98
N PRO A 76 22.40 -6.15 -2.78
CA PRO A 76 23.67 -6.86 -2.68
C PRO A 76 24.46 -6.65 -3.96
N VAL A 77 25.75 -6.46 -3.84
CA VAL A 77 26.66 -6.26 -4.99
C VAL A 77 26.64 -7.46 -5.93
N LEU A 78 26.27 -8.63 -5.42
CA LEU A 78 26.03 -9.86 -6.18
C LEU A 78 24.80 -10.53 -5.56
N HIS A 79 23.74 -10.61 -6.34
CA HIS A 79 22.52 -11.29 -5.95
C HIS A 79 22.62 -12.75 -6.41
N ASP A 80 22.80 -13.67 -5.50
CA ASP A 80 22.44 -15.05 -5.76
C ASP A 80 20.90 -15.13 -5.59
N GLU A 81 20.17 -15.26 -6.69
CA GLU A 81 18.69 -15.31 -6.73
C GLU A 81 18.10 -16.42 -5.85
N THR A 82 18.94 -17.33 -5.35
CA THR A 82 18.52 -18.47 -4.55
C THR A 82 18.44 -18.19 -3.05
N GLU A 83 19.04 -17.11 -2.54
CA GLU A 83 19.19 -16.91 -1.10
C GLU A 83 18.03 -16.15 -0.43
N PHE A 84 17.40 -15.19 -1.10
CA PHE A 84 16.31 -14.42 -0.50
C PHE A 84 15.35 -13.82 -1.51
N ILE A 85 14.15 -13.50 -1.05
CA ILE A 85 13.10 -12.82 -1.81
C ILE A 85 12.94 -11.41 -1.24
N ARG A 86 12.98 -10.41 -2.11
CA ARG A 86 12.73 -9.01 -1.76
C ARG A 86 11.31 -8.61 -2.08
N ILE A 87 10.58 -8.18 -1.05
CA ILE A 87 9.24 -7.63 -1.19
C ILE A 87 9.30 -6.12 -0.95
N TYR A 88 8.77 -5.37 -1.88
CA TYR A 88 8.78 -3.91 -1.84
C TYR A 88 7.35 -3.36 -1.93
N GLY A 89 6.99 -2.44 -1.06
CA GLY A 89 5.66 -1.83 -1.03
C GLY A 89 5.70 -0.31 -1.05
N GLN A 90 4.73 0.28 -1.78
CA GLN A 90 4.63 1.73 -1.84
C GLN A 90 3.19 2.18 -2.12
N ASN A 91 2.78 3.31 -1.54
CA ASN A 91 1.59 4.04 -1.93
C ASN A 91 1.98 5.15 -2.93
N ASN A 92 1.38 5.16 -4.13
CA ASN A 92 1.75 6.08 -5.21
C ASN A 92 0.87 7.33 -5.29
N ASN A 93 -0.26 7.35 -4.59
CA ASN A 93 -1.26 8.42 -4.72
C ASN A 93 -1.59 8.75 -6.19
N GLY A 94 -1.72 7.72 -7.02
CA GLY A 94 -2.03 7.77 -8.44
C GLY A 94 -0.85 7.54 -9.39
N ILE A 95 -1.09 6.76 -10.43
CA ILE A 95 -0.18 6.53 -11.54
C ILE A 95 -0.81 7.13 -12.79
N SER A 96 -0.44 8.35 -13.14
CA SER A 96 -0.93 9.02 -14.35
C SER A 96 0.05 10.10 -14.80
N GLU A 97 -0.09 10.54 -16.05
CA GLU A 97 0.71 11.65 -16.57
C GLU A 97 0.51 12.94 -15.74
N SER A 98 -0.71 13.18 -15.27
CA SER A 98 -1.02 14.35 -14.44
C SER A 98 -0.34 14.33 -13.06
N THR A 99 -0.04 13.15 -12.51
CA THR A 99 0.75 13.00 -11.28
C THR A 99 2.25 13.00 -11.55
N GLY A 100 2.68 13.01 -12.84
CA GLY A 100 4.05 12.86 -13.29
C GLY A 100 4.67 11.51 -12.93
N LEU A 101 3.85 10.54 -12.53
CA LEU A 101 4.19 9.14 -12.40
C LEU A 101 3.52 8.39 -13.53
N ASN A 102 4.29 7.67 -14.31
CA ASN A 102 3.77 6.73 -15.29
C ASN A 102 4.19 5.30 -14.90
N TYR A 103 3.64 4.33 -15.60
CA TYR A 103 3.99 2.94 -15.34
C TYR A 103 5.46 2.63 -15.56
N ASP A 104 6.12 3.29 -16.53
CA ASP A 104 7.54 3.05 -16.82
C ASP A 104 8.43 3.49 -15.67
N ASP A 105 8.20 4.69 -15.12
CA ASP A 105 8.94 5.18 -13.96
C ASP A 105 8.71 4.29 -12.73
N THR A 106 7.45 3.87 -12.53
CA THR A 106 7.11 2.96 -11.44
C THR A 106 7.86 1.63 -11.58
N PHE A 107 7.81 1.00 -12.75
CA PHE A 107 8.49 -0.27 -12.98
C PHE A 107 10.01 -0.16 -13.00
N LYS A 108 10.55 0.96 -13.50
CA LYS A 108 11.97 1.27 -13.42
C LYS A 108 12.43 1.31 -11.96
N HIS A 109 11.68 2.01 -11.12
CA HIS A 109 11.98 2.08 -9.70
C HIS A 109 11.94 0.69 -9.02
N MET A 110 10.94 -0.15 -9.34
CA MET A 110 10.86 -1.52 -8.81
C MET A 110 12.07 -2.38 -9.23
N LYS A 111 12.55 -2.20 -10.47
CA LYS A 111 13.76 -2.87 -10.94
C LYS A 111 15.01 -2.36 -10.23
N GLU A 112 15.15 -1.06 -10.05
CA GLU A 112 16.27 -0.45 -9.32
C GLU A 112 16.30 -0.89 -7.85
N ALA A 113 15.12 -1.10 -7.25
CA ALA A 113 14.99 -1.69 -5.92
C ALA A 113 15.26 -3.21 -5.89
N ASN A 114 15.48 -3.86 -7.04
CA ASN A 114 15.59 -5.32 -7.18
C ASN A 114 14.43 -6.06 -6.50
N ALA A 115 13.21 -5.59 -6.68
CA ALA A 115 12.04 -6.18 -6.07
C ALA A 115 11.63 -7.47 -6.82
N ASP A 116 11.60 -8.60 -6.11
CA ASP A 116 11.05 -9.86 -6.61
C ASP A 116 9.52 -9.86 -6.54
N ILE A 117 8.97 -9.20 -5.53
CA ILE A 117 7.55 -8.91 -5.38
C ILE A 117 7.40 -7.41 -5.09
N PHE A 118 6.53 -6.74 -5.82
CA PHE A 118 6.21 -5.35 -5.52
C PHE A 118 4.71 -5.13 -5.34
N CYS A 119 4.38 -4.28 -4.39
CA CYS A 119 3.04 -3.93 -3.96
C CYS A 119 2.83 -2.43 -4.10
N ILE A 120 1.82 -2.02 -4.86
CA ILE A 120 1.54 -0.61 -5.11
C ILE A 120 0.09 -0.33 -4.75
N ASN A 121 -0.11 0.60 -3.83
CA ASN A 121 -1.43 1.07 -3.43
C ASN A 121 -1.73 2.44 -4.06
N GLU A 122 -2.99 2.82 -4.10
CA GLU A 122 -3.49 4.04 -4.72
C GLU A 122 -2.99 4.24 -6.15
N THR A 123 -3.20 3.25 -7.00
CA THR A 123 -2.80 3.35 -8.41
C THR A 123 -3.64 4.36 -9.18
N HIS A 124 -4.86 4.64 -8.73
CA HIS A 124 -5.88 5.43 -9.42
C HIS A 124 -6.17 4.96 -10.84
N ALA A 125 -5.81 3.71 -11.15
CA ALA A 125 -5.98 3.09 -12.45
C ALA A 125 -7.29 2.32 -12.51
N ASP A 126 -8.09 2.60 -13.55
CA ASP A 126 -9.30 1.84 -13.79
C ASP A 126 -8.98 0.53 -14.52
N LYS A 127 -9.11 -0.58 -13.80
CA LYS A 127 -8.96 -1.93 -14.33
C LYS A 127 -9.95 -2.24 -15.46
N MET A 128 -11.13 -1.61 -15.45
CA MET A 128 -12.15 -1.82 -16.50
C MET A 128 -11.84 -1.04 -17.78
N ASN A 129 -10.93 -0.07 -17.74
CA ASN A 129 -10.55 0.73 -18.88
C ASN A 129 -9.53 0.01 -19.76
N ALA A 130 -9.95 -0.41 -20.96
CA ALA A 130 -9.11 -1.12 -21.92
C ALA A 130 -7.87 -0.33 -22.36
N LYS A 131 -7.94 1.02 -22.42
CA LYS A 131 -6.79 1.87 -22.74
C LYS A 131 -5.74 1.81 -21.65
N ASN A 132 -6.15 1.96 -20.40
CA ASN A 132 -5.25 1.86 -19.24
C ASN A 132 -4.55 0.50 -19.20
N ASN A 133 -5.30 -0.59 -19.41
CA ASN A 133 -4.76 -1.93 -19.42
C ASN A 133 -3.74 -2.15 -20.55
N ARG A 134 -3.96 -1.56 -21.73
CA ARG A 134 -2.98 -1.63 -22.85
C ARG A 134 -1.71 -0.87 -22.49
N VAL A 135 -1.81 0.32 -21.90
CA VAL A 135 -0.65 1.11 -21.48
C VAL A 135 0.13 0.36 -20.41
N LEU A 136 -0.54 -0.14 -19.37
CA LEU A 136 0.06 -0.95 -18.33
C LEU A 136 0.82 -2.16 -18.90
N GLU A 137 0.17 -2.94 -19.74
CA GLU A 137 0.76 -4.15 -20.34
C GLU A 137 1.93 -3.82 -21.27
N SER A 138 1.84 -2.72 -22.02
CA SER A 138 2.93 -2.23 -22.88
C SER A 138 4.15 -1.83 -22.05
N SER A 139 3.94 -1.08 -20.95
CA SER A 139 4.99 -0.70 -20.01
C SER A 139 5.63 -1.92 -19.35
N ARG A 140 4.81 -2.86 -18.87
CA ARG A 140 5.30 -4.11 -18.29
C ARG A 140 6.21 -4.85 -19.26
N ARG A 141 5.75 -5.06 -20.50
CA ARG A 141 6.55 -5.76 -21.53
C ARG A 141 7.84 -5.03 -21.87
N ARG A 142 7.84 -3.69 -21.88
CA ARG A 142 9.02 -2.89 -22.16
C ARG A 142 10.03 -2.96 -21.02
N MET A 143 9.58 -2.86 -19.80
CA MET A 143 10.44 -2.80 -18.62
C MET A 143 10.96 -4.16 -18.16
N PHE A 144 10.17 -5.23 -18.32
CA PHE A 144 10.51 -6.59 -17.91
C PHE A 144 10.72 -7.52 -19.13
N ARG A 145 11.45 -7.05 -20.14
CA ARG A 145 11.81 -7.86 -21.32
C ARG A 145 12.94 -8.84 -21.01
N SER A 146 12.78 -10.03 -21.54
CA SER A 146 13.46 -11.28 -21.20
C SER A 146 14.93 -11.45 -21.56
N LYS A 147 15.69 -10.43 -21.95
CA LYS A 147 17.13 -10.65 -22.17
C LYS A 147 17.88 -11.00 -20.88
N ASP A 148 17.31 -10.62 -19.73
CA ASP A 148 17.92 -10.79 -18.40
C ASP A 148 17.07 -11.70 -17.50
N SER A 149 16.30 -12.63 -18.05
CA SER A 149 15.47 -13.61 -17.31
C SER A 149 14.39 -13.03 -16.38
N GLN A 150 14.11 -11.75 -16.42
CA GLN A 150 13.13 -11.13 -15.51
C GLN A 150 11.75 -11.03 -16.16
N TYR A 151 11.04 -12.14 -16.20
CA TYR A 151 9.60 -12.08 -16.43
C TYR A 151 8.91 -11.39 -15.24
N CYS A 152 7.80 -10.70 -15.53
CA CYS A 152 6.94 -10.14 -14.50
C CYS A 152 5.48 -10.47 -14.81
N ASN A 153 4.77 -11.02 -13.82
CA ASN A 153 3.32 -11.13 -13.83
C ASN A 153 2.72 -10.06 -12.95
N LEU A 154 1.63 -9.44 -13.43
CA LEU A 154 0.90 -8.41 -12.72
C LEU A 154 -0.51 -8.88 -12.38
N VAL A 155 -1.01 -8.42 -11.25
CA VAL A 155 -2.43 -8.40 -10.89
C VAL A 155 -2.80 -7.00 -10.44
N THR A 156 -3.98 -6.55 -10.83
CA THR A 156 -4.51 -5.24 -10.44
C THR A 156 -5.92 -5.39 -9.90
N SER A 157 -6.28 -4.56 -8.94
CA SER A 157 -7.63 -4.45 -8.43
C SER A 157 -8.02 -2.98 -8.34
N SER A 158 -9.18 -2.66 -8.85
CA SER A 158 -9.84 -1.38 -8.64
C SER A 158 -11.34 -1.63 -8.47
N SER A 159 -12.03 -0.73 -7.81
CA SER A 159 -13.49 -0.80 -7.70
C SER A 159 -14.13 -0.99 -9.08
N ILE A 160 -15.09 -1.90 -9.23
CA ILE A 160 -15.84 -2.05 -10.48
C ILE A 160 -16.93 -1.00 -10.67
N ALA A 161 -17.18 -0.14 -9.66
CA ALA A 161 -18.13 0.96 -9.78
C ALA A 161 -17.76 1.89 -10.96
N PRO A 162 -18.73 2.50 -11.65
CA PRO A 162 -18.45 3.44 -12.72
C PRO A 162 -17.57 4.61 -12.26
N ILE A 163 -16.78 5.15 -13.18
CA ILE A 163 -16.04 6.40 -12.93
C ILE A 163 -17.04 7.55 -12.98
N THR A 164 -17.04 8.40 -11.94
CA THR A 164 -17.90 9.57 -11.84
C THR A 164 -17.19 10.85 -12.31
N LYS A 165 -15.86 10.85 -12.27
CA LYS A 165 -14.99 11.96 -12.73
C LYS A 165 -13.82 11.43 -13.57
N TYR A 166 -12.70 12.15 -13.56
CA TYR A 166 -11.56 11.89 -14.46
C TYR A 166 -10.68 10.69 -14.05
N THR A 167 -10.67 10.30 -12.78
CA THR A 167 -9.80 9.27 -12.25
C THR A 167 -10.55 8.27 -11.39
N LYS A 168 -10.07 7.04 -11.37
CA LYS A 168 -10.55 5.98 -10.49
C LYS A 168 -9.84 6.11 -9.14
N PRO A 169 -10.55 6.40 -8.03
CA PRO A 169 -9.87 6.48 -6.73
C PRO A 169 -9.43 5.10 -6.22
N GLY A 170 -8.36 5.07 -5.43
CA GLY A 170 -7.81 3.86 -4.85
C GLY A 170 -7.13 2.95 -5.87
N GLY A 171 -7.38 1.65 -5.76
CA GLY A 171 -6.79 0.63 -6.61
C GLY A 171 -5.42 0.14 -6.14
N ASN A 172 -5.18 -1.14 -6.42
CA ASN A 172 -3.95 -1.83 -6.04
C ASN A 172 -3.33 -2.52 -7.25
N MET A 173 -2.02 -2.66 -7.23
CA MET A 173 -1.26 -3.45 -8.18
C MET A 173 -0.19 -4.26 -7.44
N MET A 174 -0.04 -5.51 -7.81
CA MET A 174 1.07 -6.34 -7.36
C MET A 174 1.76 -6.97 -8.56
N GLY A 175 3.09 -7.02 -8.52
CA GLY A 175 3.91 -7.73 -9.48
C GLY A 175 4.76 -8.78 -8.80
N ILE A 176 4.97 -9.90 -9.49
CA ILE A 176 5.96 -10.93 -9.16
C ILE A 176 6.94 -11.05 -10.31
N CYS A 177 8.22 -11.13 -10.01
CA CYS A 177 9.30 -11.10 -10.99
C CYS A 177 10.19 -12.34 -10.89
N GLY A 178 11.00 -12.55 -11.94
CA GLY A 178 12.02 -13.58 -11.99
C GLY A 178 11.47 -15.01 -11.83
N SER A 179 12.17 -15.81 -11.08
CA SER A 179 11.84 -17.23 -10.84
C SER A 179 10.50 -17.44 -10.12
N LEU A 180 10.02 -16.43 -9.38
CA LEU A 180 8.72 -16.51 -8.70
C LEU A 180 7.53 -16.62 -9.65
N VAL A 181 7.68 -16.14 -10.88
CA VAL A 181 6.61 -16.24 -11.90
C VAL A 181 6.22 -17.70 -12.16
N SER A 182 7.17 -18.62 -12.14
CA SER A 182 6.92 -20.06 -12.32
C SER A 182 6.20 -20.71 -11.11
N ARG A 183 6.23 -20.06 -9.95
CA ARG A 183 5.57 -20.53 -8.73
C ARG A 183 4.13 -20.04 -8.59
N MET A 184 3.66 -19.18 -9.50
CA MET A 184 2.30 -18.65 -9.45
C MET A 184 1.25 -19.75 -9.68
N ARG A 185 0.32 -19.89 -8.76
CA ARG A 185 -0.84 -20.77 -8.84
C ARG A 185 -2.08 -20.04 -9.34
N ARG A 186 -2.40 -18.91 -8.72
CA ARG A 186 -3.57 -18.10 -9.07
C ARG A 186 -3.39 -16.66 -8.69
N ARG A 187 -4.16 -15.79 -9.35
CA ARG A 187 -4.31 -14.39 -8.99
C ARG A 187 -5.47 -14.24 -8.03
N ILE A 188 -5.37 -13.25 -7.15
CA ILE A 188 -6.40 -12.88 -6.18
C ILE A 188 -6.76 -11.43 -6.47
N GLU A 189 -8.04 -11.17 -6.65
CA GLU A 189 -8.55 -9.84 -6.98
C GLU A 189 -9.84 -9.58 -6.20
N ASP A 190 -10.05 -8.32 -5.83
CA ASP A 190 -11.25 -7.87 -5.13
C ASP A 190 -12.07 -6.90 -5.98
N LYS A 191 -13.39 -7.14 -6.10
CA LYS A 191 -14.28 -6.29 -6.90
C LYS A 191 -14.47 -4.88 -6.33
N TYR A 192 -14.25 -4.69 -5.05
CA TYR A 192 -14.30 -3.37 -4.40
C TYR A 192 -12.98 -2.60 -4.52
N GLY A 193 -11.92 -3.21 -5.09
CA GLY A 193 -10.62 -2.59 -5.25
C GLY A 193 -9.81 -2.48 -3.97
N ARG A 194 -10.09 -3.31 -2.96
CA ARG A 194 -9.49 -3.23 -1.63
C ARG A 194 -8.15 -3.98 -1.52
N TRP A 195 -7.99 -5.06 -2.28
CA TRP A 195 -6.76 -5.85 -2.32
C TRP A 195 -6.58 -6.59 -3.64
N CYS A 196 -5.34 -6.95 -3.91
CA CYS A 196 -4.98 -7.93 -4.92
C CYS A 196 -3.72 -8.70 -4.51
N GLY A 197 -3.43 -9.79 -5.20
CA GLY A 197 -2.25 -10.57 -4.91
C GLY A 197 -2.15 -11.87 -5.68
N PHE A 198 -1.26 -12.73 -5.19
CA PHE A 198 -0.98 -14.04 -5.76
C PHE A 198 -0.98 -15.13 -4.70
N ALA A 199 -1.42 -16.32 -5.10
CA ALA A 199 -1.07 -17.54 -4.43
C ALA A 199 0.15 -18.15 -5.13
N LEU A 200 1.22 -18.36 -4.38
CA LEU A 200 2.49 -18.92 -4.85
C LEU A 200 2.68 -20.31 -4.28
N LEU A 201 3.29 -21.18 -5.05
CA LEU A 201 3.71 -22.50 -4.59
C LEU A 201 4.99 -22.36 -3.77
N GLY A 202 4.89 -22.61 -2.48
CA GLY A 202 6.03 -22.71 -1.58
C GLY A 202 6.62 -24.13 -1.56
N LYS A 203 7.46 -24.37 -0.57
CA LYS A 203 8.03 -25.68 -0.29
C LYS A 203 6.91 -26.66 0.15
N ASP A 204 7.10 -27.96 -0.10
CA ASP A 204 6.20 -29.03 0.32
C ASP A 204 4.74 -28.85 -0.14
N ASN A 205 4.56 -28.32 -1.37
CA ASN A 205 3.26 -28.01 -1.97
C ASN A 205 2.38 -27.04 -1.17
N ARG A 206 2.91 -26.33 -0.20
CA ARG A 206 2.18 -25.33 0.57
C ARG A 206 1.99 -24.07 -0.25
N GLU A 207 0.81 -23.48 -0.18
CA GLU A 207 0.56 -22.17 -0.77
C GLU A 207 1.01 -21.06 0.17
N ILE A 208 1.66 -20.06 -0.41
CA ILE A 208 1.95 -18.78 0.21
C ILE A 208 1.09 -17.73 -0.48
N ILE A 209 0.17 -17.13 0.26
CA ILE A 209 -0.67 -16.04 -0.22
C ILE A 209 0.09 -14.73 0.02
N VAL A 210 0.31 -13.95 -1.03
CA VAL A 210 0.87 -12.60 -0.93
C VAL A 210 -0.18 -11.61 -1.38
N LEU A 211 -0.55 -10.69 -0.49
CA LEU A 211 -1.60 -9.69 -0.74
C LEU A 211 -1.06 -8.29 -0.50
N THR A 212 -1.44 -7.36 -1.36
CA THR A 212 -1.41 -5.93 -1.07
C THR A 212 -2.82 -5.42 -0.84
N ALA A 213 -3.01 -4.62 0.20
CA ALA A 213 -4.31 -4.11 0.60
C ALA A 213 -4.27 -2.59 0.81
N TYR A 214 -5.39 -1.95 0.49
CA TYR A 214 -5.62 -0.52 0.71
C TYR A 214 -7.00 -0.31 1.33
N ASN A 215 -7.03 0.22 2.54
CA ASN A 215 -8.26 0.59 3.22
C ASN A 215 -8.60 2.06 2.95
N VAL A 216 -9.89 2.38 2.84
CA VAL A 216 -10.31 3.77 2.66
C VAL A 216 -9.89 4.64 3.85
N PRO A 217 -9.36 5.85 3.62
CA PRO A 217 -8.90 6.72 4.71
C PRO A 217 -10.05 7.38 5.47
N GLN A 218 -11.21 7.59 4.82
CA GLN A 218 -12.35 8.30 5.41
C GLN A 218 -13.31 7.34 6.09
N GLU A 219 -13.90 7.79 7.20
CA GLU A 219 -15.02 7.11 7.86
C GLU A 219 -16.37 7.49 7.26
N THR A 220 -16.44 8.66 6.64
CA THR A 220 -17.63 9.21 5.98
C THR A 220 -17.29 9.64 4.57
N PRO A 221 -18.27 9.63 3.63
CA PRO A 221 -18.03 10.07 2.26
C PRO A 221 -17.69 11.57 2.22
N ALA A 222 -16.58 11.89 1.54
CA ALA A 222 -16.15 13.26 1.28
C ALA A 222 -16.50 13.70 -0.15
N GLY A 223 -17.55 13.13 -0.75
CA GLY A 223 -18.02 13.36 -2.11
C GLY A 223 -18.20 12.07 -2.90
N ASP A 224 -18.93 12.14 -4.01
CA ASP A 224 -19.34 10.98 -4.82
C ASP A 224 -18.19 10.35 -5.61
N ASP A 225 -17.07 11.03 -5.74
CA ASP A 225 -15.88 10.60 -6.50
C ASP A 225 -14.81 9.95 -5.62
N THR A 226 -15.12 9.70 -4.35
CA THR A 226 -14.19 9.05 -3.43
C THR A 226 -14.26 7.52 -3.52
N LEU A 227 -13.18 6.84 -3.11
CA LEU A 227 -13.20 5.38 -2.99
C LEU A 227 -14.29 4.90 -1.99
N HIS A 228 -14.50 5.66 -0.92
CA HIS A 228 -15.57 5.40 0.04
C HIS A 228 -16.94 5.35 -0.66
N ALA A 229 -17.30 6.39 -1.43
CA ALA A 229 -18.57 6.45 -2.14
C ALA A 229 -18.72 5.30 -3.15
N GLN A 230 -17.66 4.97 -3.90
CA GLN A 230 -17.70 3.86 -4.85
C GLN A 230 -17.91 2.51 -4.16
N GLN A 231 -17.23 2.25 -3.06
CA GLN A 231 -17.42 1.01 -2.30
C GLN A 231 -18.81 0.96 -1.65
N THR A 232 -19.28 2.07 -1.09
CA THR A 232 -20.66 2.20 -0.55
C THR A 232 -21.68 1.82 -1.62
N SER A 233 -21.58 2.37 -2.82
CA SER A 233 -22.49 2.06 -3.93
C SER A 233 -22.50 0.59 -4.29
N LEU A 234 -21.32 -0.06 -4.31
CA LEU A 234 -21.22 -1.49 -4.61
C LEU A 234 -21.82 -2.36 -3.51
N TYR A 235 -21.63 -2.02 -2.23
CA TYR A 235 -22.23 -2.73 -1.12
C TYR A 235 -23.76 -2.61 -1.12
N LEU A 236 -24.30 -1.43 -1.46
CA LEU A 236 -25.74 -1.24 -1.63
C LEU A 236 -26.29 -2.10 -2.77
N LEU A 237 -25.55 -2.19 -3.90
CA LEU A 237 -25.92 -3.08 -5.01
C LEU A 237 -25.86 -4.57 -4.64
N ASP A 238 -24.97 -4.94 -3.73
CA ASP A 238 -24.89 -6.29 -3.16
C ASP A 238 -25.96 -6.57 -2.08
N GLY A 239 -26.84 -5.59 -1.78
CA GLY A 239 -27.95 -5.72 -0.85
C GLY A 239 -27.62 -5.40 0.61
N GLU A 240 -26.46 -4.83 0.91
CA GLU A 240 -26.18 -4.35 2.27
C GLU A 240 -26.99 -3.08 2.58
N VAL A 241 -27.55 -3.02 3.79
CA VAL A 241 -28.24 -1.86 4.31
C VAL A 241 -27.26 -1.05 5.14
N ASP A 242 -27.10 0.25 4.84
CA ASP A 242 -26.19 1.16 5.55
C ASP A 242 -24.72 0.66 5.61
N PRO A 243 -24.10 0.43 4.46
CA PRO A 243 -22.75 -0.11 4.41
C PRO A 243 -21.71 0.89 4.90
N ASN A 244 -20.74 0.40 5.67
CA ASN A 244 -19.56 1.15 6.07
C ASN A 244 -18.31 0.49 5.44
N PRO A 245 -17.70 1.08 4.40
CA PRO A 245 -16.57 0.51 3.70
C PRO A 245 -15.39 0.09 4.60
N ARG A 246 -15.07 0.86 5.64
CA ARG A 246 -13.98 0.50 6.57
C ARG A 246 -14.32 -0.75 7.40
N LYS A 247 -15.51 -0.81 7.96
CA LYS A 247 -15.96 -2.00 8.71
C LYS A 247 -16.08 -3.22 7.81
N ASN A 248 -16.57 -3.03 6.60
CA ASN A 248 -16.70 -4.09 5.60
C ASN A 248 -15.33 -4.59 5.14
N PHE A 249 -14.35 -3.69 4.96
CA PHE A 249 -12.96 -4.08 4.70
C PHE A 249 -12.45 -5.03 5.79
N ILE A 250 -12.60 -4.66 7.06
CA ILE A 250 -12.16 -5.48 8.19
C ILE A 250 -12.90 -6.82 8.26
N ARG A 251 -14.23 -6.82 8.07
CA ARG A 251 -15.05 -8.04 8.07
C ARG A 251 -14.58 -9.03 7.00
N ASP A 252 -14.41 -8.54 5.80
CA ASP A 252 -14.11 -9.39 4.65
C ASP A 252 -12.64 -9.83 4.65
N LEU A 253 -11.72 -8.95 5.05
CA LEU A 253 -10.31 -9.29 5.22
C LEU A 253 -10.13 -10.31 6.36
N HIS A 254 -10.84 -10.16 7.47
CA HIS A 254 -10.87 -11.14 8.55
C HIS A 254 -11.30 -12.52 8.04
N THR A 255 -12.35 -12.59 7.22
CA THR A 255 -12.83 -13.83 6.64
C THR A 255 -11.78 -14.47 5.73
N LEU A 256 -11.13 -13.67 4.87
CA LEU A 256 -10.06 -14.13 3.99
C LEU A 256 -8.85 -14.65 4.77
N VAL A 257 -8.38 -13.88 5.75
CA VAL A 257 -7.22 -14.23 6.59
C VAL A 257 -7.49 -15.50 7.39
N LYS A 258 -8.68 -15.61 7.99
CA LYS A 258 -9.09 -16.81 8.70
C LYS A 258 -9.13 -18.03 7.79
N ALA A 259 -9.73 -17.91 6.60
CA ALA A 259 -9.78 -18.99 5.62
C ALA A 259 -8.38 -19.42 5.16
N THR A 260 -7.46 -18.48 4.97
CA THR A 260 -6.06 -18.77 4.64
C THR A 260 -5.40 -19.62 5.73
N LYS A 261 -5.57 -19.24 6.99
CA LYS A 261 -5.06 -20.02 8.14
C LYS A 261 -5.72 -21.41 8.22
N ASP A 262 -7.03 -21.48 8.14
CA ASP A 262 -7.80 -22.73 8.24
C ASP A 262 -7.40 -23.72 7.12
N ASN A 263 -7.02 -23.21 5.94
CA ASN A 263 -6.49 -24.01 4.82
C ASN A 263 -4.99 -24.33 4.94
N ASN A 264 -4.36 -24.07 6.07
CA ASN A 264 -2.93 -24.28 6.30
C ASN A 264 -2.01 -23.61 5.26
N GLN A 265 -2.44 -22.45 4.76
CA GLN A 265 -1.67 -21.59 3.86
C GLN A 265 -0.91 -20.55 4.67
N ASP A 266 0.21 -20.07 4.15
CA ASP A 266 0.94 -18.95 4.72
C ASP A 266 0.47 -17.64 4.10
N LEU A 267 0.57 -16.53 4.83
CA LEU A 267 0.15 -15.22 4.38
C LEU A 267 1.26 -14.19 4.59
N ILE A 268 1.45 -13.38 3.55
CA ILE A 268 2.15 -12.09 3.59
C ILE A 268 1.14 -11.04 3.19
N LEU A 269 0.76 -10.17 4.11
CA LEU A 269 -0.22 -9.11 3.92
C LEU A 269 0.46 -7.76 4.09
N MET A 270 0.54 -6.97 3.02
CA MET A 270 1.23 -5.70 3.00
C MET A 270 0.31 -4.60 2.48
N GLY A 271 0.50 -3.36 2.89
CA GLY A 271 -0.22 -2.23 2.31
C GLY A 271 -0.48 -1.08 3.27
N ASP A 272 -1.31 -0.15 2.79
CA ASP A 272 -1.79 1.01 3.53
C ASP A 272 -3.18 0.71 4.12
N PHE A 273 -3.23 0.55 5.42
CA PHE A 273 -4.47 0.22 6.12
C PHE A 273 -5.21 1.46 6.62
N ASN A 274 -4.62 2.65 6.47
CA ASN A 274 -5.19 3.92 6.96
C ASN A 274 -5.66 3.86 8.43
N GLU A 275 -4.95 3.08 9.25
CA GLU A 275 -5.26 2.80 10.64
C GLU A 275 -3.97 2.56 11.43
N VAL A 276 -3.93 3.01 12.67
CA VAL A 276 -2.88 2.62 13.61
C VAL A 276 -3.29 1.32 14.28
N VAL A 277 -2.55 0.27 14.03
CA VAL A 277 -2.85 -1.05 14.60
C VAL A 277 -2.74 -1.01 16.13
N GLY A 278 -3.81 -1.42 16.79
CA GLY A 278 -3.92 -1.42 18.24
C GLY A 278 -4.73 -0.25 18.82
N ASP A 279 -4.99 0.82 18.06
CA ASP A 279 -5.86 1.92 18.53
C ASP A 279 -7.31 1.44 18.74
N ASP A 280 -7.80 0.57 17.85
CA ASP A 280 -9.11 -0.08 18.00
C ASP A 280 -8.98 -1.62 17.91
N PRO A 281 -9.29 -2.37 18.99
CA PRO A 281 -9.21 -3.83 18.98
C PRO A 281 -10.24 -4.50 18.05
N LYS A 282 -11.27 -3.79 17.60
CA LYS A 282 -12.31 -4.30 16.71
C LYS A 282 -11.94 -4.20 15.22
N MET A 283 -10.86 -3.50 14.91
CA MET A 283 -10.40 -3.23 13.56
C MET A 283 -9.26 -4.21 13.15
N MET A 284 -8.12 -3.70 12.67
CA MET A 284 -7.03 -4.55 12.18
C MET A 284 -6.49 -5.53 13.23
N ALA A 285 -6.50 -5.17 14.52
CA ALA A 285 -6.09 -6.09 15.58
C ALA A 285 -6.89 -7.41 15.56
N LYS A 286 -8.20 -7.34 15.27
CA LYS A 286 -9.05 -8.54 15.10
C LYS A 286 -8.62 -9.40 13.90
N VAL A 287 -8.23 -8.77 12.80
CA VAL A 287 -7.73 -9.48 11.60
C VAL A 287 -6.43 -10.21 11.91
N LEU A 288 -5.50 -9.53 12.60
CA LEU A 288 -4.22 -10.13 12.98
C LEU A 288 -4.40 -11.35 13.88
N MET A 289 -5.27 -11.26 14.88
CA MET A 289 -5.58 -12.39 15.77
C MET A 289 -6.18 -13.58 15.04
N ALA A 290 -7.05 -13.35 14.05
CA ALA A 290 -7.69 -14.43 13.28
C ALA A 290 -6.68 -15.25 12.46
N GLY A 291 -5.60 -14.63 11.99
CA GLY A 291 -4.56 -15.25 11.18
C GLY A 291 -3.27 -15.59 11.93
N ASP A 292 -3.18 -15.31 13.24
CA ASP A 292 -1.93 -15.30 14.01
C ASP A 292 -0.84 -14.44 13.33
N LEU A 293 -1.25 -13.35 12.70
CA LEU A 293 -0.34 -12.51 11.95
C LEU A 293 0.50 -11.61 12.85
N THR A 294 1.76 -11.50 12.53
CA THR A 294 2.72 -10.65 13.24
C THR A 294 3.11 -9.46 12.37
N ASP A 295 3.12 -8.27 12.96
CA ASP A 295 3.73 -7.08 12.37
C ASP A 295 5.24 -7.23 12.32
N VAL A 296 5.77 -7.39 11.12
CA VAL A 296 7.20 -7.66 10.88
C VAL A 296 8.09 -6.57 11.44
N HIS A 297 7.72 -5.30 11.23
CA HIS A 297 8.53 -4.19 11.71
C HIS A 297 8.52 -4.08 13.24
N ALA A 298 7.34 -4.20 13.85
CA ALA A 298 7.23 -4.17 15.32
C ALA A 298 7.98 -5.35 15.97
N HIS A 299 7.94 -6.52 15.35
CA HIS A 299 8.68 -7.69 15.82
C HIS A 299 10.20 -7.48 15.77
N LYS A 300 10.71 -6.91 14.67
CA LYS A 300 12.16 -6.75 14.46
C LYS A 300 12.75 -5.54 15.19
N HIS A 301 12.03 -4.46 15.29
CA HIS A 301 12.55 -3.15 15.70
C HIS A 301 11.79 -2.53 16.88
N GLY A 302 10.84 -3.27 17.45
CA GLY A 302 9.95 -2.76 18.48
C GLY A 302 8.87 -1.83 17.92
N GLN A 303 7.98 -1.37 18.79
CA GLN A 303 6.92 -0.45 18.41
C GLN A 303 7.49 0.97 18.26
N ALA A 304 8.05 1.26 17.10
CA ALA A 304 8.46 2.62 16.78
C ALA A 304 7.28 3.39 16.17
N HIS A 305 7.03 4.60 16.68
CA HIS A 305 6.06 5.51 16.09
C HIS A 305 6.64 6.15 14.83
N ILE A 306 6.62 5.40 13.74
CA ILE A 306 7.13 5.85 12.44
C ILE A 306 5.99 6.44 11.65
N ALA A 307 6.15 7.67 11.16
CA ALA A 307 5.19 8.21 10.19
C ALA A 307 5.46 7.60 8.81
N THR A 308 4.49 6.90 8.25
CA THR A 308 4.58 6.30 6.91
C THR A 308 3.91 7.16 5.82
N TYR A 309 3.44 8.35 6.20
CA TYR A 309 2.90 9.36 5.31
C TYR A 309 3.60 10.70 5.55
N ILE A 310 4.07 11.36 4.49
CA ILE A 310 4.93 12.56 4.58
C ILE A 310 4.33 13.72 5.37
N ARG A 311 3.00 13.88 5.37
CA ARG A 311 2.29 14.90 6.16
C ARG A 311 1.68 14.34 7.44
N GLY A 312 1.80 13.01 7.65
CA GLY A 312 1.24 12.32 8.80
C GLY A 312 2.21 12.27 9.98
N ARG A 313 1.69 11.77 11.09
CA ARG A 313 2.47 11.51 12.31
C ARG A 313 2.27 10.06 12.78
N ARG A 314 1.58 9.24 11.97
CA ARG A 314 1.18 7.89 12.35
C ARG A 314 1.69 6.89 11.33
N ARG A 315 1.92 5.68 11.79
CA ARG A 315 2.20 4.55 10.95
C ARG A 315 0.87 3.96 10.48
N VAL A 316 0.67 3.87 9.18
CA VAL A 316 -0.55 3.33 8.56
C VAL A 316 -0.23 2.25 7.53
N ASP A 317 1.05 2.16 7.14
CA ASP A 317 1.57 1.12 6.26
C ASP A 317 2.21 0.00 7.07
N TYR A 318 1.88 -1.24 6.72
CA TYR A 318 2.31 -2.42 7.46
C TYR A 318 2.65 -3.57 6.53
N CYS A 319 3.47 -4.49 7.07
CA CYS A 319 3.65 -5.83 6.55
C CYS A 319 3.40 -6.82 7.68
N PHE A 320 2.38 -7.64 7.50
CA PHE A 320 1.98 -8.70 8.42
C PHE A 320 2.26 -10.05 7.81
N VAL A 321 2.76 -10.99 8.59
CA VAL A 321 3.09 -12.32 8.11
C VAL A 321 2.63 -13.41 9.07
N SER A 322 2.37 -14.60 8.50
CA SER A 322 2.14 -15.83 9.28
C SER A 322 3.39 -16.22 10.07
N PRO A 323 3.26 -16.96 11.19
CA PRO A 323 4.39 -17.35 12.03
C PRO A 323 5.53 -18.03 11.25
N ARG A 324 5.21 -18.95 10.36
CA ARG A 324 6.23 -19.64 9.55
C ARG A 324 7.00 -18.73 8.59
N ILE A 325 6.37 -17.71 8.08
CA ILE A 325 7.06 -16.70 7.25
C ILE A 325 7.93 -15.81 8.13
N LEU A 326 7.48 -15.48 9.35
CA LEU A 326 8.22 -14.64 10.27
C LEU A 326 9.62 -15.19 10.58
N ASP A 327 9.72 -16.51 10.75
CA ASP A 327 11.00 -17.20 11.03
C ASP A 327 12.03 -17.04 9.88
N HIS A 328 11.54 -16.70 8.68
CA HIS A 328 12.38 -16.50 7.48
C HIS A 328 12.59 -15.03 7.12
N VAL A 329 12.05 -14.10 7.90
CA VAL A 329 12.27 -12.67 7.65
C VAL A 329 13.68 -12.26 8.09
N LEU A 330 14.53 -12.00 7.13
CA LEU A 330 15.91 -11.57 7.40
C LEU A 330 15.98 -10.12 7.81
N ARG A 331 15.34 -9.25 7.04
CA ARG A 331 15.39 -7.78 7.20
C ARG A 331 14.02 -7.16 6.95
N CYS A 332 13.77 -5.99 7.57
CA CYS A 332 12.53 -5.21 7.36
C CYS A 332 12.76 -3.72 7.67
N GLY A 333 12.06 -2.82 6.97
CA GLY A 333 12.02 -1.41 7.32
C GLY A 333 11.37 -0.46 6.34
N PHE A 334 11.66 0.84 6.46
CA PHE A 334 11.10 1.91 5.65
C PHE A 334 12.20 2.78 5.05
N GLU A 335 12.15 3.04 3.75
CA GLU A 335 13.02 4.02 3.11
C GLU A 335 12.60 5.45 3.43
N ALA A 336 13.54 6.37 3.31
CA ALA A 336 13.24 7.79 3.42
C ALA A 336 12.27 8.25 2.33
N PHE A 337 11.45 9.25 2.66
CA PHE A 337 10.57 9.85 1.66
C PHE A 337 11.41 10.59 0.60
N HIS A 338 11.29 10.18 -0.64
CA HIS A 338 11.90 10.87 -1.76
C HIS A 338 10.86 11.77 -2.44
N ALA A 339 11.13 13.07 -2.44
CA ALA A 339 10.40 13.95 -3.33
C ALA A 339 10.85 13.62 -4.77
N ARG A 340 9.98 13.01 -5.57
CA ARG A 340 10.24 12.90 -7.01
C ARG A 340 10.18 14.32 -7.59
N LYS A 341 11.28 14.75 -8.20
CA LYS A 341 11.35 15.98 -8.98
C LYS A 341 10.58 15.83 -10.29
#